data_f9e03072b15ef1c5a13d0b68d83a3c95
#
_entry.id   f9e03072b15ef1c5a13d0b68d83a3c95
#
_cell.length_a   1.000
_cell.length_b   1.000
_cell.length_c   1.000
_cell.angle_alpha   90.00
_cell.angle_beta   90.00
_cell.angle_gamma   90.00
#
_symmetry.space_group_name_H-M   'P 1'
#
loop_
_entity.id
_entity.type
_entity.pdbx_description
1 polymer ?
#
loop_
_entity_poly.entity_id
_entity_poly.type
_entity_poly.pdbx_seq_one_letter_code
_entity_poly.pdbx_strand_id
1 'polypeptide(L)'
;LDLSWLISQPHQIWSDFLVDFDRMLYRVFTYPKPVVAAINGHAFAGGLFLALCADWRVMREDRGWMCIPEIDLGLDLPPGNIALIEQAIGRRQTEVLSLSGTRLSAAEALKIGMIDETAPADQVLPRALETAKRLGAKKPAQYASHKKGLRAEAARILDEEDPPFIRSLVKARQGR
;
A
#
# COMPACT_ATOMS: atom_id res chain seq x y z
N LEU A 1 7.69 0.68 -9.47
CA LEU A 1 7.23 1.01 -10.83
C LEU A 1 8.36 1.67 -11.61
N ASP A 2 8.51 1.33 -12.88
CA ASP A 2 9.37 2.06 -13.82
C ASP A 2 8.59 3.25 -14.38
N LEU A 3 8.75 4.41 -13.73
CA LEU A 3 8.05 5.63 -14.11
C LEU A 3 8.51 6.16 -15.49
N SER A 4 9.81 5.99 -15.82
CA SER A 4 10.35 6.44 -17.10
C SER A 4 9.73 5.68 -18.26
N TRP A 5 9.62 4.36 -18.11
CA TRP A 5 8.90 3.53 -19.09
C TRP A 5 7.44 3.93 -19.17
N LEU A 6 6.76 4.04 -18.03
CA LEU A 6 5.33 4.36 -17.98
C LEU A 6 5.04 5.71 -18.65
N ILE A 7 5.82 6.76 -18.37
CA ILE A 7 5.69 8.09 -18.98
C ILE A 7 5.89 8.04 -20.51
N SER A 8 6.67 7.12 -21.02
CA SER A 8 6.88 6.96 -22.47
C SER A 8 5.72 6.26 -23.19
N GLN A 9 4.76 5.68 -22.47
CA GLN A 9 3.67 4.93 -23.06
C GLN A 9 2.47 5.81 -23.45
N PRO A 10 1.63 5.38 -24.41
CA PRO A 10 0.34 6.01 -24.66
C PRO A 10 -0.55 6.05 -23.42
N HIS A 11 -1.34 7.10 -23.29
CA HIS A 11 -2.22 7.32 -22.10
C HIS A 11 -3.19 6.16 -21.82
N GLN A 12 -3.61 5.40 -22.84
CA GLN A 12 -4.46 4.23 -22.64
C GLN A 12 -3.71 3.15 -21.85
N ILE A 13 -2.43 2.93 -22.17
CA ILE A 13 -1.58 1.97 -21.44
C ILE A 13 -1.39 2.43 -19.98
N TRP A 14 -1.25 3.74 -19.76
CA TRP A 14 -1.20 4.32 -18.41
C TRP A 14 -2.44 3.97 -17.60
N SER A 15 -3.61 4.23 -18.17
CA SER A 15 -4.89 3.96 -17.51
C SER A 15 -5.06 2.48 -17.19
N ASP A 16 -4.81 1.61 -18.16
CA ASP A 16 -4.97 0.17 -17.98
C ASP A 16 -3.98 -0.37 -16.96
N PHE A 17 -2.73 0.08 -17.02
CA PHE A 17 -1.69 -0.30 -16.05
C PHE A 17 -2.06 0.10 -14.61
N LEU A 18 -2.52 1.34 -14.38
CA LEU A 18 -2.89 1.80 -13.05
C LEU A 18 -4.12 1.05 -12.51
N VAL A 19 -5.11 0.78 -13.36
CA VAL A 19 -6.27 -0.04 -12.97
C VAL A 19 -5.85 -1.47 -12.63
N ASP A 20 -4.96 -2.08 -13.40
CA ASP A 20 -4.47 -3.43 -13.12
C ASP A 20 -3.57 -3.47 -11.88
N PHE A 21 -2.83 -2.39 -11.60
CA PHE A 21 -2.08 -2.23 -10.36
C PHE A 21 -3.02 -2.21 -9.15
N ASP A 22 -4.11 -1.43 -9.18
CA ASP A 22 -5.08 -1.40 -8.09
C ASP A 22 -5.83 -2.72 -7.92
N ARG A 23 -6.13 -3.42 -9.01
CA ARG A 23 -6.65 -4.80 -8.94
C ARG A 23 -5.68 -5.76 -8.26
N MET A 24 -4.38 -5.62 -8.50
CA MET A 24 -3.36 -6.39 -7.80
C MET A 24 -3.34 -6.04 -6.30
N LEU A 25 -3.41 -4.73 -5.93
CA LEU A 25 -3.55 -4.31 -4.55
C LEU A 25 -4.79 -4.91 -3.89
N TYR A 26 -5.95 -4.84 -4.54
CA TYR A 26 -7.20 -5.45 -4.06
C TYR A 26 -7.03 -6.94 -3.77
N ARG A 27 -6.42 -7.70 -4.70
CA ARG A 27 -6.18 -9.13 -4.53
C ARG A 27 -5.28 -9.45 -3.35
N VAL A 28 -4.22 -8.68 -3.13
CA VAL A 28 -3.32 -8.85 -1.98
C VAL A 28 -4.02 -8.45 -0.69
N PHE A 29 -4.73 -7.33 -0.70
CA PHE A 29 -5.44 -6.79 0.46
C PHE A 29 -6.55 -7.72 0.96
N THR A 30 -7.30 -8.33 0.05
CA THR A 30 -8.40 -9.25 0.37
C THR A 30 -7.99 -10.72 0.44
N TYR A 31 -6.69 -11.03 0.23
CA TYR A 31 -6.22 -12.41 0.20
C TYR A 31 -6.57 -13.16 1.49
N PRO A 32 -7.26 -14.33 1.42
CA PRO A 32 -7.88 -14.97 2.58
C PRO A 32 -6.91 -15.67 3.55
N LYS A 33 -5.60 -15.49 3.34
CA LYS A 33 -4.54 -15.99 4.21
C LYS A 33 -3.70 -14.82 4.73
N PRO A 34 -2.88 -15.03 5.78
CA PRO A 34 -1.93 -14.03 6.23
C PRO A 34 -0.97 -13.60 5.12
N VAL A 35 -0.78 -12.29 5.00
CA VAL A 35 0.21 -11.66 4.14
C VAL A 35 1.13 -10.85 5.03
N VAL A 36 2.43 -11.05 4.92
CA VAL A 36 3.44 -10.31 5.70
C VAL A 36 4.39 -9.61 4.74
N ALA A 37 4.55 -8.31 4.90
CA ALA A 37 5.51 -7.54 4.11
C ALA A 37 6.88 -7.55 4.79
N ALA A 38 7.92 -7.92 4.03
CA ALA A 38 9.32 -7.80 4.40
C ALA A 38 9.92 -6.60 3.65
N ILE A 39 10.01 -5.45 4.32
CA ILE A 39 10.40 -4.18 3.72
C ILE A 39 11.90 -3.97 3.91
N ASN A 40 12.68 -4.30 2.89
CA ASN A 40 14.14 -4.28 2.93
C ASN A 40 14.76 -2.96 2.41
N GLY A 41 13.95 -1.93 2.18
CA GLY A 41 14.42 -0.65 1.65
C GLY A 41 13.31 0.41 1.62
N HIS A 42 13.33 1.24 0.58
CA HIS A 42 12.30 2.26 0.39
C HIS A 42 10.95 1.64 0.00
N ALA A 43 9.88 2.19 0.57
CA ALA A 43 8.49 1.93 0.19
C ALA A 43 7.81 3.26 -0.12
N PHE A 44 7.79 3.66 -1.39
CA PHE A 44 7.22 4.92 -1.88
C PHE A 44 6.04 4.63 -2.80
N ALA A 45 5.02 5.49 -2.76
CA ALA A 45 3.88 5.43 -3.66
C ALA A 45 3.29 4.00 -3.75
N GLY A 46 3.19 3.43 -4.94
CA GLY A 46 2.71 2.06 -5.15
C GLY A 46 3.44 0.98 -4.32
N GLY A 47 4.73 1.17 -4.01
CA GLY A 47 5.48 0.27 -3.12
C GLY A 47 4.98 0.35 -1.67
N LEU A 48 4.60 1.54 -1.22
CA LEU A 48 3.97 1.73 0.08
C LEU A 48 2.58 1.10 0.09
N PHE A 49 1.74 1.37 -0.93
CA PHE A 49 0.39 0.80 -0.99
C PHE A 49 0.42 -0.73 -0.97
N LEU A 50 1.35 -1.34 -1.68
CA LEU A 50 1.55 -2.80 -1.63
C LEU A 50 1.93 -3.28 -0.23
N ALA A 51 2.82 -2.58 0.47
CA ALA A 51 3.18 -2.91 1.84
C ALA A 51 1.99 -2.77 2.81
N LEU A 52 1.14 -1.75 2.63
CA LEU A 52 -0.06 -1.53 3.44
C LEU A 52 -1.16 -2.58 3.21
N CYS A 53 -1.16 -3.29 2.08
CA CYS A 53 -2.04 -4.44 1.86
C CYS A 53 -1.74 -5.61 2.79
N ALA A 54 -0.55 -5.69 3.38
CA ALA A 54 -0.17 -6.77 4.28
C ALA A 54 -0.89 -6.70 5.63
N ASP A 55 -1.01 -7.85 6.31
CA ASP A 55 -1.55 -7.97 7.65
C ASP A 55 -0.51 -7.63 8.73
N TRP A 56 0.76 -7.72 8.37
CA TRP A 56 1.92 -7.41 9.21
C TRP A 56 3.07 -6.89 8.35
N ARG A 57 3.80 -5.93 8.84
CA ARG A 57 4.91 -5.26 8.12
C ARG A 57 6.16 -5.25 9.00
N VAL A 58 7.21 -5.89 8.50
CA VAL A 58 8.55 -5.87 9.12
C VAL A 58 9.46 -5.04 8.23
N MET A 59 10.06 -3.99 8.77
CA MET A 59 10.94 -3.10 8.01
C MET A 59 12.36 -3.11 8.57
N ARG A 60 13.36 -3.02 7.70
CA ARG A 60 14.74 -2.83 8.14
C ARG A 60 14.91 -1.49 8.86
N GLU A 61 15.68 -1.49 9.95
CA GLU A 61 15.82 -0.35 10.85
C GLU A 61 16.85 0.70 10.40
N ASP A 62 17.87 0.28 9.65
CA ASP A 62 19.05 1.06 9.34
C ASP A 62 18.94 1.85 8.02
N ARG A 63 17.99 1.50 7.16
CA ARG A 63 17.88 2.09 5.81
C ARG A 63 16.47 1.96 5.25
N GLY A 64 16.07 3.00 4.53
CA GLY A 64 14.79 3.05 3.83
C GLY A 64 13.86 4.11 4.41
N TRP A 65 12.92 4.50 3.59
CA TRP A 65 11.89 5.49 3.92
C TRP A 65 10.54 4.98 3.45
N MET A 66 9.50 5.30 4.21
CA MET A 66 8.10 5.18 3.78
C MET A 66 7.58 6.57 3.42
N CYS A 67 6.88 6.70 2.30
CA CYS A 67 6.44 8.01 1.81
C CYS A 67 5.22 7.90 0.88
N ILE A 68 4.33 8.89 1.00
CA ILE A 68 3.22 9.15 0.08
C ILE A 68 3.63 10.39 -0.73
N PRO A 69 4.40 10.25 -1.82
CA PRO A 69 5.01 11.36 -2.53
C PRO A 69 4.10 12.00 -3.58
N GLU A 70 2.86 11.55 -3.72
CA GLU A 70 1.94 11.89 -4.80
C GLU A 70 1.72 13.40 -4.88
N ILE A 71 1.64 14.11 -3.74
CA ILE A 71 1.48 15.57 -3.69
C ILE A 71 2.67 16.30 -4.34
N ASP A 72 3.89 15.82 -4.08
CA ASP A 72 5.12 16.40 -4.64
C ASP A 72 5.29 16.09 -6.13
N LEU A 73 4.70 14.97 -6.59
CA LEU A 73 4.72 14.53 -7.97
C LEU A 73 3.57 15.12 -8.80
N GLY A 74 2.66 15.89 -8.18
CA GLY A 74 1.47 16.41 -8.84
C GLY A 74 0.52 15.30 -9.29
N LEU A 75 0.48 14.19 -8.53
CA LEU A 75 -0.40 13.05 -8.78
C LEU A 75 -1.56 13.06 -7.79
N ASP A 76 -2.73 12.72 -8.27
CA ASP A 76 -3.89 12.53 -7.42
C ASP A 76 -3.85 11.12 -6.79
N LEU A 77 -4.36 11.01 -5.55
CA LEU A 77 -4.56 9.73 -4.88
C LEU A 77 -5.95 9.21 -5.20
N PRO A 78 -6.08 7.98 -5.76
CA PRO A 78 -7.37 7.32 -5.90
C PRO A 78 -8.07 7.10 -4.54
N PRO A 79 -9.41 7.13 -4.49
CA PRO A 79 -10.18 6.98 -3.25
C PRO A 79 -9.83 5.70 -2.46
N GLY A 80 -9.63 4.57 -3.16
CA GLY A 80 -9.27 3.29 -2.53
C GLY A 80 -7.86 3.29 -1.96
N ASN A 81 -6.92 3.99 -2.60
CA ASN A 81 -5.58 4.16 -2.03
C ASN A 81 -5.63 5.01 -0.76
N ILE A 82 -6.47 6.05 -0.71
CA ILE A 82 -6.72 6.82 0.53
C ILE A 82 -7.33 5.91 1.60
N ALA A 83 -8.36 5.13 1.28
CA ALA A 83 -9.00 4.21 2.21
C ALA A 83 -8.05 3.13 2.74
N LEU A 84 -7.14 2.63 1.89
CA LEU A 84 -6.10 1.68 2.27
C LEU A 84 -5.12 2.29 3.29
N ILE A 85 -4.70 3.54 3.08
CA ILE A 85 -3.82 4.25 4.02
C ILE A 85 -4.56 4.51 5.34
N GLU A 86 -5.81 5.00 5.28
CA GLU A 86 -6.64 5.24 6.47
C GLU A 86 -6.87 3.96 7.29
N GLN A 87 -7.08 2.83 6.64
CA GLN A 87 -7.19 1.52 7.29
C GLN A 87 -5.91 1.15 8.07
N ALA A 88 -4.75 1.55 7.58
CA ALA A 88 -3.47 1.21 8.19
C ALA A 88 -3.06 2.16 9.33
N ILE A 89 -3.24 3.47 9.17
CA ILE A 89 -2.68 4.49 10.09
C ILE A 89 -3.71 5.48 10.64
N GLY A 90 -4.97 5.33 10.28
CA GLY A 90 -6.05 6.22 10.68
C GLY A 90 -6.06 7.54 9.92
N ARG A 91 -7.24 8.19 9.94
CA ARG A 91 -7.53 9.37 9.13
C ARG A 91 -6.56 10.53 9.35
N ARG A 92 -6.24 10.86 10.61
CA ARG A 92 -5.38 12.03 10.90
C ARG A 92 -3.98 11.87 10.35
N GLN A 93 -3.38 10.69 10.48
CA GLN A 93 -2.04 10.43 9.95
C GLN A 93 -2.05 10.40 8.42
N THR A 94 -3.12 9.86 7.82
CA THR A 94 -3.32 9.90 6.37
C THR A 94 -3.35 11.33 5.84
N GLU A 95 -4.13 12.23 6.44
CA GLU A 95 -4.14 13.66 6.07
C GLU A 95 -2.74 14.28 6.14
N VAL A 96 -2.07 14.13 7.28
CA VAL A 96 -0.73 14.72 7.49
C VAL A 96 0.25 14.25 6.43
N LEU A 97 0.34 12.95 6.20
CA LEU A 97 1.36 12.38 5.32
C LEU A 97 1.03 12.59 3.83
N SER A 98 -0.25 12.48 3.45
CA SER A 98 -0.66 12.70 2.05
C SER A 98 -0.54 14.17 1.61
N LEU A 99 -0.75 15.13 2.54
CA LEU A 99 -0.66 16.55 2.24
C LEU A 99 0.76 17.12 2.40
N SER A 100 1.66 16.42 3.09
CA SER A 100 3.03 16.89 3.32
C SER A 100 4.09 16.19 2.48
N GLY A 101 3.82 15.00 1.94
CA GLY A 101 4.84 14.19 1.27
C GLY A 101 5.99 13.75 2.19
N THR A 102 5.80 13.82 3.51
CA THR A 102 6.85 13.56 4.49
C THR A 102 7.37 12.12 4.40
N ARG A 103 8.69 11.97 4.38
CA ARG A 103 9.37 10.68 4.44
C ARG A 103 9.53 10.26 5.88
N LEU A 104 9.10 9.04 6.20
CA LEU A 104 9.25 8.44 7.51
C LEU A 104 10.36 7.39 7.51
N SER A 105 11.26 7.48 8.48
CA SER A 105 12.18 6.39 8.83
C SER A 105 11.41 5.19 9.41
N ALA A 106 12.07 4.03 9.51
CA ALA A 106 11.47 2.86 10.14
C ALA A 106 10.99 3.14 11.58
N ALA A 107 11.77 3.88 12.37
CA ALA A 107 11.40 4.24 13.75
C ALA A 107 10.15 5.15 13.80
N GLU A 108 10.05 6.12 12.90
CA GLU A 108 8.87 7.01 12.80
C GLU A 108 7.64 6.26 12.31
N ALA A 109 7.79 5.39 11.30
CA ALA A 109 6.73 4.55 10.77
C ALA A 109 6.19 3.57 11.83
N LEU A 110 7.08 2.98 12.66
CA LEU A 110 6.70 2.14 13.80
C LEU A 110 5.90 2.94 14.84
N LYS A 111 6.36 4.14 15.17
CA LYS A 111 5.71 5.00 16.17
C LYS A 111 4.25 5.35 15.84
N ILE A 112 3.92 5.48 14.55
CA ILE A 112 2.55 5.78 14.10
C ILE A 112 1.74 4.54 13.67
N GLY A 113 2.29 3.34 13.81
CA GLY A 113 1.63 2.09 13.43
C GLY A 113 1.59 1.81 11.92
N MET A 114 2.39 2.53 11.11
CA MET A 114 2.50 2.26 9.68
C MET A 114 3.22 0.94 9.40
N ILE A 115 4.12 0.54 10.30
CA ILE A 115 4.73 -0.79 10.34
C ILE A 115 4.56 -1.39 11.73
N ASP A 116 4.73 -2.71 11.84
CA ASP A 116 4.49 -3.46 13.08
C ASP A 116 5.78 -3.86 13.80
N GLU A 117 6.90 -3.93 13.06
CA GLU A 117 8.19 -4.36 13.61
C GLU A 117 9.36 -3.77 12.79
N THR A 118 10.47 -3.48 13.47
CA THR A 118 11.76 -3.18 12.83
C THR A 118 12.74 -4.32 13.08
N ALA A 119 13.68 -4.53 12.15
CA ALA A 119 14.71 -5.56 12.29
C ALA A 119 16.00 -5.16 11.57
N PRO A 120 17.17 -5.70 11.98
CA PRO A 120 18.40 -5.64 11.19
C PRO A 120 18.19 -6.19 9.78
N ALA A 121 18.95 -5.68 8.80
CA ALA A 121 18.73 -5.97 7.38
C ALA A 121 18.67 -7.46 7.04
N ASP A 122 19.52 -8.28 7.65
CA ASP A 122 19.59 -9.73 7.48
C ASP A 122 18.46 -10.48 8.22
N GLN A 123 17.77 -9.83 9.15
CA GLN A 123 16.68 -10.40 9.96
C GLN A 123 15.29 -10.05 9.44
N VAL A 124 15.14 -9.09 8.53
CA VAL A 124 13.82 -8.67 8.01
C VAL A 124 13.02 -9.85 7.44
N LEU A 125 13.61 -10.60 6.53
CA LEU A 125 12.93 -11.77 5.93
C LEU A 125 12.73 -12.92 6.92
N PRO A 126 13.70 -13.34 7.75
CA PRO A 126 13.49 -14.31 8.81
C PRO A 126 12.33 -13.95 9.75
N ARG A 127 12.25 -12.72 10.24
CA ARG A 127 11.18 -12.23 11.11
C ARG A 127 9.82 -12.22 10.40
N ALA A 128 9.77 -11.77 9.16
CA ALA A 128 8.55 -11.81 8.37
C ALA A 128 8.03 -13.24 8.17
N LEU A 129 8.92 -14.21 7.90
CA LEU A 129 8.57 -15.63 7.77
C LEU A 129 8.11 -16.23 9.09
N GLU A 130 8.73 -15.90 10.21
CA GLU A 130 8.32 -16.32 11.54
C GLU A 130 6.89 -15.82 11.83
N THR A 131 6.63 -14.55 11.58
CA THR A 131 5.29 -13.96 11.75
C THR A 131 4.28 -14.58 10.82
N ALA A 132 4.62 -14.84 9.55
CA ALA A 132 3.73 -15.51 8.62
C ALA A 132 3.37 -16.92 9.10
N LYS A 133 4.32 -17.70 9.65
CA LYS A 133 4.06 -19.02 10.26
C LYS A 133 3.15 -18.90 11.48
N ARG A 134 3.42 -17.94 12.38
CA ARG A 134 2.62 -17.67 13.59
C ARG A 134 1.18 -17.32 13.24
N LEU A 135 0.96 -16.42 12.28
CA LEU A 135 -0.38 -16.03 11.81
C LEU A 135 -1.05 -17.18 11.04
N GLY A 136 -0.29 -17.93 10.22
CA GLY A 136 -0.78 -19.07 9.46
C GLY A 136 -1.21 -20.26 10.32
N ALA A 137 -0.79 -20.32 11.58
CA ALA A 137 -1.26 -21.33 12.56
C ALA A 137 -2.66 -21.01 13.11
N LYS A 138 -3.24 -19.85 12.80
CA LYS A 138 -4.61 -19.51 13.17
C LYS A 138 -5.62 -20.30 12.32
N LYS A 139 -6.86 -20.45 12.82
CA LYS A 139 -7.93 -21.14 12.09
C LYS A 139 -8.24 -20.40 10.77
N PRO A 140 -8.03 -21.03 9.61
CA PRO A 140 -8.06 -20.32 8.32
C PRO A 140 -9.41 -19.67 8.00
N ALA A 141 -10.52 -20.32 8.32
CA ALA A 141 -11.85 -19.81 8.05
C ALA A 141 -12.15 -18.53 8.87
N GLN A 142 -11.78 -18.52 10.15
CA GLN A 142 -11.96 -17.35 11.03
C GLN A 142 -11.04 -16.21 10.62
N TYR A 143 -9.78 -16.51 10.26
CA TYR A 143 -8.85 -15.50 9.77
C TYR A 143 -9.41 -14.81 8.51
N ALA A 144 -9.84 -15.58 7.52
CA ALA A 144 -10.42 -15.05 6.30
C ALA A 144 -11.70 -14.23 6.56
N SER A 145 -12.58 -14.72 7.45
CA SER A 145 -13.82 -14.03 7.80
C SER A 145 -13.56 -12.67 8.50
N HIS A 146 -12.66 -12.66 9.49
CA HIS A 146 -12.31 -11.41 10.19
C HIS A 146 -11.66 -10.42 9.23
N LYS A 147 -10.68 -10.86 8.43
CA LYS A 147 -10.00 -10.02 7.45
C LYS A 147 -11.00 -9.42 6.46
N LYS A 148 -11.91 -10.23 5.91
CA LYS A 148 -12.95 -9.76 5.01
C LYS A 148 -13.83 -8.68 5.66
N GLY A 149 -14.29 -8.92 6.89
CA GLY A 149 -15.14 -7.95 7.61
C GLY A 149 -14.43 -6.64 7.91
N LEU A 150 -13.19 -6.72 8.45
CA LEU A 150 -12.39 -5.54 8.82
C LEU A 150 -11.99 -4.68 7.62
N ARG A 151 -11.86 -5.27 6.44
CA ARG A 151 -11.38 -4.61 5.22
C ARG A 151 -12.48 -4.33 4.19
N ALA A 152 -13.73 -4.66 4.51
CA ALA A 152 -14.84 -4.66 3.56
C ALA A 152 -15.02 -3.30 2.85
N GLU A 153 -15.03 -2.20 3.60
CA GLU A 153 -15.27 -0.88 3.03
C GLU A 153 -14.09 -0.38 2.18
N ALA A 154 -12.86 -0.47 2.69
CA ALA A 154 -11.69 -0.09 1.91
C ALA A 154 -11.53 -0.95 0.65
N ALA A 155 -11.85 -2.25 0.73
CA ALA A 155 -11.83 -3.16 -0.40
C ALA A 155 -12.88 -2.78 -1.46
N ARG A 156 -14.10 -2.41 -1.03
CA ARG A 156 -15.16 -1.95 -1.91
C ARG A 156 -14.73 -0.68 -2.66
N ILE A 157 -14.20 0.31 -1.95
CA ILE A 157 -13.75 1.57 -2.57
C ILE A 157 -12.63 1.30 -3.61
N LEU A 158 -11.65 0.48 -3.25
CA LEU A 158 -10.54 0.11 -4.13
C LEU A 158 -11.00 -0.62 -5.41
N ASP A 159 -12.03 -1.47 -5.31
CA ASP A 159 -12.54 -2.25 -6.44
C ASP A 159 -13.52 -1.47 -7.33
N GLU A 160 -14.41 -0.67 -6.73
CA GLU A 160 -15.53 -0.03 -7.42
C GLU A 160 -15.24 1.42 -7.82
N GLU A 161 -14.51 2.19 -6.99
CA GLU A 161 -14.33 3.62 -7.18
C GLU A 161 -13.01 3.99 -7.88
N ASP A 162 -11.93 3.25 -7.65
CA ASP A 162 -10.62 3.56 -8.25
C ASP A 162 -10.59 3.40 -9.77
N PRO A 163 -11.14 2.34 -10.40
CA PRO A 163 -11.06 2.20 -11.84
C PRO A 163 -11.70 3.35 -12.62
N PRO A 164 -12.94 3.81 -12.31
CA PRO A 164 -13.51 4.98 -12.99
C PRO A 164 -12.77 6.28 -12.68
N PHE A 165 -12.28 6.46 -11.45
CA PHE A 165 -11.49 7.63 -11.05
C PHE A 165 -10.19 7.72 -11.87
N ILE A 166 -9.40 6.65 -11.94
CA ILE A 166 -8.15 6.58 -12.70
C ILE A 166 -8.39 6.90 -14.18
N ARG A 167 -9.41 6.29 -14.78
CA ARG A 167 -9.74 6.57 -16.18
C ARG A 167 -10.12 8.02 -16.42
N SER A 168 -10.84 8.64 -15.48
CA SER A 168 -11.19 10.07 -15.56
C SER A 168 -9.98 10.99 -15.47
N LEU A 169 -9.03 10.68 -14.59
CA LEU A 169 -7.79 11.44 -14.42
C LEU A 169 -6.93 11.41 -15.69
N VAL A 170 -6.74 10.22 -16.26
CA VAL A 170 -5.94 10.06 -17.47
C VAL A 170 -6.58 10.82 -18.64
N LYS A 171 -7.91 10.76 -18.77
CA LYS A 171 -8.64 11.52 -19.79
C LYS A 171 -8.51 13.04 -19.62
N ALA A 172 -8.58 13.55 -18.38
CA ALA A 172 -8.44 14.97 -18.09
C ALA A 172 -7.02 15.51 -18.40
N ARG A 173 -5.98 14.69 -18.32
CA ARG A 173 -4.61 15.03 -18.70
C ARG A 173 -4.37 15.03 -20.20
N GLN A 174 -5.20 14.35 -21.00
CA GLN A 174 -5.12 14.40 -22.47
C GLN A 174 -5.62 15.71 -23.08
N GLY A 175 -6.44 16.46 -22.35
CA GLY A 175 -7.03 17.74 -22.81
C GLY A 175 -6.20 18.99 -22.43
N ARG A 176 -5.03 18.79 -21.84
CA ARG A 176 -4.08 19.87 -21.50
C ARG A 176 -2.82 19.77 -22.34
#